data_a4f78e94970dc9af09662918183f14c5
#
_entry.id   a4f78e94970dc9af09662918183f14c5
#
_cell.length_a   1.000
_cell.length_b   1.000
_cell.length_c   1.000
_cell.angle_alpha   90.00
_cell.angle_beta   90.00
_cell.angle_gamma   90.00
#
_symmetry.space_group_name_H-M   'P 1'
#
loop_
_entity.id
_entity.type
_entity.pdbx_description
1 polymer ?
#
loop_
_entity_poly.entity_id
_entity_poly.type
_entity_poly.pdbx_seq_one_letter_code
_entity_poly.pdbx_strand_id
1 'polypeptide(L)'
;FAVVASEVRTLAQRSAAAAKEIKGLIEDSVDKVAVGAGLVDKAGVTMTEIVTSVQKVTDIMAEISAASQEQSAGIEQVSQTVVQLDET
;
A
#
# COMPACT_ATOMS: atom_id res chain seq x y z
N PHE A 1 -50.20 -21.79 34.46
CA PHE A 1 -48.77 -22.11 34.67
C PHE A 1 -48.16 -22.89 33.51
N ALA A 2 -48.91 -23.79 32.88
CA ALA A 2 -48.44 -24.53 31.71
C ALA A 2 -48.13 -23.61 30.53
N VAL A 3 -48.92 -22.56 30.33
CA VAL A 3 -48.71 -21.55 29.27
C VAL A 3 -47.43 -20.77 29.54
N VAL A 4 -47.18 -20.35 30.78
CA VAL A 4 -45.97 -19.63 31.17
C VAL A 4 -44.73 -20.51 31.00
N ALA A 5 -44.80 -21.77 31.43
CA ALA A 5 -43.70 -22.72 31.29
C ALA A 5 -43.37 -22.96 29.80
N SER A 6 -44.39 -23.08 28.95
CA SER A 6 -44.19 -23.26 27.51
C SER A 6 -43.55 -22.03 26.87
N GLU A 7 -44.01 -20.83 27.25
CA GLU A 7 -43.45 -19.57 26.78
C GLU A 7 -41.98 -19.39 27.19
N VAL A 8 -41.64 -19.72 28.44
CA VAL A 8 -40.28 -19.64 28.93
C VAL A 8 -39.40 -20.63 28.18
N ARG A 9 -39.89 -21.84 27.94
CA ARG A 9 -39.15 -22.87 27.18
C ARG A 9 -38.88 -22.40 25.74
N THR A 10 -39.88 -21.84 25.08
CA THR A 10 -39.75 -21.29 23.72
C THR A 10 -38.75 -20.14 23.71
N LEU A 11 -38.83 -19.25 24.69
CA LEU A 11 -37.88 -18.14 24.81
C LEU A 11 -36.43 -18.65 24.98
N ALA A 12 -36.25 -19.69 25.85
CA ALA A 12 -34.97 -20.28 26.05
C ALA A 12 -34.39 -20.90 24.78
N GLN A 13 -35.22 -21.59 24.01
CA GLN A 13 -34.83 -22.18 22.72
C GLN A 13 -34.45 -21.11 21.69
N ARG A 14 -35.25 -20.05 21.63
CA ARG A 14 -34.98 -18.91 20.73
C ARG A 14 -33.69 -18.17 21.13
N SER A 15 -33.48 -18.02 22.42
CA SER A 15 -32.26 -17.39 22.93
C SER A 15 -31.01 -18.21 22.60
N ALA A 16 -31.08 -19.52 22.77
CA ALA A 16 -30.00 -20.42 22.42
C ALA A 16 -29.69 -20.39 20.92
N ALA A 17 -30.74 -20.38 20.08
CA ALA A 17 -30.57 -20.28 18.63
C ALA A 17 -29.94 -18.95 18.24
N ALA A 18 -30.39 -17.83 18.83
CA ALA A 18 -29.82 -16.52 18.60
C ALA A 18 -28.35 -16.43 19.02
N ALA A 19 -28.02 -17.02 20.17
CA ALA A 19 -26.64 -17.05 20.66
C ALA A 19 -25.73 -17.82 19.71
N LYS A 20 -26.21 -18.93 19.16
CA LYS A 20 -25.47 -19.74 18.19
C LYS A 20 -25.24 -18.96 16.90
N GLU A 21 -26.24 -18.25 16.45
CA GLU A 21 -26.16 -17.40 15.25
C GLU A 21 -25.14 -16.27 15.47
N ILE A 22 -25.18 -15.61 16.61
CA ILE A 22 -24.23 -14.57 16.99
C ILE A 22 -22.79 -15.12 17.00
N LYS A 23 -22.60 -16.30 17.57
CA LYS A 23 -21.29 -16.96 17.61
C LYS A 23 -20.75 -17.17 16.20
N GLY A 24 -21.59 -17.66 15.27
CA GLY A 24 -21.23 -17.84 13.88
C GLY A 24 -20.84 -16.53 13.21
N LEU A 25 -21.59 -15.46 13.45
CA LEU A 25 -21.31 -14.13 12.92
C LEU A 25 -19.96 -13.58 13.46
N ILE A 26 -19.68 -13.80 14.73
CA ILE A 26 -18.42 -13.37 15.34
C ILE A 26 -17.25 -14.13 14.74
N GLU A 27 -17.36 -15.44 14.58
CA GLU A 27 -16.32 -16.26 13.96
C GLU A 27 -16.03 -15.79 12.52
N ASP A 28 -17.06 -15.53 11.72
CA ASP A 28 -16.93 -14.98 10.39
C ASP A 28 -16.25 -13.61 10.40
N SER A 29 -16.62 -12.75 11.35
CA SER A 29 -16.05 -11.43 11.49
C SER A 29 -14.56 -11.50 11.85
N VAL A 30 -14.18 -12.40 12.75
CA VAL A 30 -12.79 -12.64 13.14
C VAL A 30 -11.97 -13.10 11.93
N ASP A 31 -12.52 -14.01 11.13
CA ASP A 31 -11.86 -14.49 9.90
C ASP A 31 -11.65 -13.36 8.90
N LYS A 32 -12.67 -12.51 8.70
CA LYS A 32 -12.59 -11.37 7.80
C LYS A 32 -11.57 -10.34 8.26
N VAL A 33 -11.50 -10.09 9.56
CA VAL A 33 -10.52 -9.19 10.16
C VAL A 33 -9.10 -9.75 9.93
N ALA A 34 -8.89 -11.05 10.11
CA ALA A 34 -7.60 -11.69 9.88
C ALA A 34 -7.17 -11.55 8.41
N VAL A 35 -8.09 -11.79 7.47
CA VAL A 35 -7.83 -11.61 6.04
C VAL A 35 -7.51 -10.13 5.73
N GLY A 36 -8.29 -9.21 6.30
CA GLY A 36 -8.07 -7.77 6.13
C GLY A 36 -6.71 -7.33 6.66
N ALA A 37 -6.31 -7.83 7.83
CA ALA A 37 -5.00 -7.53 8.42
C ALA A 37 -3.86 -8.01 7.51
N GLY A 38 -4.00 -9.20 6.91
CA GLY A 38 -3.04 -9.72 5.94
C GLY A 38 -2.93 -8.82 4.69
N LEU A 39 -4.06 -8.32 4.20
CA LEU A 39 -4.09 -7.39 3.06
C LEU A 39 -3.43 -6.05 3.39
N VAL A 40 -3.65 -5.53 4.60
CA VAL A 40 -3.02 -4.30 5.07
C VAL A 40 -1.49 -4.48 5.17
N ASP A 41 -1.03 -5.62 5.67
CA ASP A 41 0.40 -5.93 5.72
C ASP A 41 1.01 -5.95 4.34
N LYS A 42 0.36 -6.57 3.36
CA LYS A 42 0.80 -6.60 1.96
C LYS A 42 0.85 -5.20 1.37
N ALA A 43 -0.16 -4.37 1.66
CA ALA A 43 -0.19 -2.99 1.21
C ALA A 43 0.98 -2.20 1.80
N GLY A 44 1.32 -2.44 3.06
CA GLY A 44 2.47 -1.82 3.72
C GLY A 44 3.79 -2.19 3.04
N VAL A 45 3.97 -3.46 2.69
CA VAL A 45 5.16 -3.94 1.94
C VAL A 45 5.23 -3.25 0.58
N THR A 46 4.11 -3.19 -0.14
CA THR A 46 4.03 -2.52 -1.44
C THR A 46 4.38 -1.04 -1.33
N MET A 47 3.89 -0.36 -0.30
CA MET A 47 4.24 1.05 -0.05
C MET A 47 5.73 1.24 0.18
N THR A 48 6.36 0.35 0.93
CA THR A 48 7.81 0.37 1.16
C THR A 48 8.57 0.20 -0.17
N GLU A 49 8.10 -0.70 -1.02
CA GLU A 49 8.68 -0.92 -2.36
C GLU A 49 8.54 0.34 -3.23
N ILE A 50 7.39 1.02 -3.16
CA ILE A 50 7.16 2.27 -3.88
C ILE A 50 8.13 3.35 -3.42
N VAL A 51 8.30 3.51 -2.10
CA VAL A 51 9.23 4.50 -1.54
C VAL A 51 10.67 4.20 -2.02
N THR A 52 11.07 2.94 -2.00
CA THR A 52 12.39 2.51 -2.49
C THR A 52 12.55 2.84 -3.97
N SER A 53 11.53 2.60 -4.78
CA SER A 53 11.53 2.92 -6.22
C SER A 53 11.63 4.42 -6.47
N VAL A 54 10.92 5.22 -5.68
CA VAL A 54 10.97 6.69 -5.76
C VAL A 54 12.37 7.20 -5.42
N GLN A 55 13.01 6.65 -4.39
CA GLN A 55 14.38 6.99 -4.04
C GLN A 55 15.35 6.67 -5.17
N LYS A 56 15.16 5.52 -5.81
CA LYS A 56 15.95 5.10 -6.96
C LYS A 56 15.78 6.07 -8.14
N VAL A 57 14.56 6.50 -8.40
CA VAL A 57 14.29 7.51 -9.43
C VAL A 57 14.96 8.84 -9.07
N THR A 58 14.90 9.25 -7.82
CA THR A 58 15.56 10.48 -7.34
C THR A 58 17.07 10.40 -7.57
N ASP A 59 17.69 9.26 -7.26
CA ASP A 59 19.12 9.04 -7.47
C ASP A 59 19.48 9.11 -8.96
N ILE A 60 18.68 8.48 -9.82
CA ILE A 60 18.87 8.52 -11.27
C ILE A 60 18.71 9.95 -11.79
N MET A 61 17.75 10.70 -11.28
CA MET A 61 17.55 12.11 -11.68
C MET A 61 18.77 12.95 -11.28
N ALA A 62 19.37 12.69 -10.14
CA ALA A 62 20.60 13.38 -9.73
C ALA A 62 21.76 13.04 -10.67
N GLU A 63 21.90 11.78 -11.09
CA GLU A 63 22.90 11.35 -12.06
C GLU A 63 22.66 12.01 -13.43
N ILE A 64 21.40 12.08 -13.88
CA ILE A 64 21.05 12.74 -15.14
C ILE A 64 21.36 14.23 -15.06
N SER A 65 21.07 14.89 -13.96
CA SER A 65 21.37 16.29 -13.76
C SER A 65 22.88 16.56 -13.84
N ALA A 66 23.68 15.72 -13.17
CA ALA A 66 25.14 15.81 -13.23
C ALA A 66 25.68 15.58 -14.64
N ALA A 67 25.16 14.56 -15.33
CA ALA A 67 25.54 14.24 -16.71
C ALA A 67 25.15 15.38 -17.66
N SER A 68 23.98 15.99 -17.47
CA SER A 68 23.51 17.11 -18.26
C SER A 68 24.40 18.34 -18.08
N GLN A 69 24.82 18.63 -16.86
CA GLN A 69 25.77 19.73 -16.58
C GLN A 69 27.11 19.48 -17.23
N GLU A 70 27.61 18.25 -17.16
CA GLU A 70 28.87 17.87 -17.80
C GLU A 70 28.78 18.00 -19.33
N GLN A 71 27.67 17.55 -19.92
CA GLN A 71 27.45 17.68 -21.36
C GLN A 71 27.32 19.16 -21.77
N SER A 72 26.66 19.97 -20.96
CA SER A 72 26.53 21.39 -21.21
C SER A 72 27.91 22.08 -21.22
N ALA A 73 28.76 21.74 -20.26
CA ALA A 73 30.13 22.25 -20.20
C ALA A 73 30.95 21.76 -21.39
N GLY A 74 30.77 20.49 -21.81
CA GLY A 74 31.44 19.91 -22.99
C GLY A 74 31.02 20.59 -24.28
N ILE A 75 29.73 20.86 -24.44
CA ILE A 75 29.19 21.57 -25.59
C ILE A 75 29.75 22.99 -25.67
N GLU A 76 29.83 23.69 -24.55
CA GLU A 76 30.41 25.03 -24.49
C GLU A 76 31.87 25.02 -24.91
N GLN A 77 32.64 24.02 -24.41
CA GLN A 77 34.04 23.85 -24.78
C GLN A 77 34.21 23.58 -26.30
N VAL A 78 33.35 22.73 -26.87
CA VAL A 78 33.34 22.46 -28.33
C VAL A 78 33.02 23.72 -29.09
N SER A 79 32.04 24.49 -28.62
CA SER A 79 31.66 25.77 -29.22
C SER A 79 32.84 26.76 -29.26
N GLN A 80 33.58 26.87 -28.17
CA GLN A 80 34.77 27.72 -28.08
C GLN A 80 35.84 27.25 -29.02
N THR A 81 36.05 25.94 -29.14
CA THR A 81 37.05 25.35 -30.06
C THR A 81 36.68 25.66 -31.54
N VAL A 82 35.39 25.54 -31.88
CA VAL A 82 34.89 25.88 -33.23
C VAL A 82 35.13 27.35 -33.54
N VAL A 83 34.86 28.24 -32.60
CA VAL A 83 35.14 29.68 -32.76
C VAL A 83 36.62 29.94 -32.99
N GLN A 84 37.51 29.29 -32.23
CA GLN A 84 38.96 29.42 -32.41
C GLN A 84 39.43 28.94 -33.78
N LEU A 85 38.87 27.84 -34.28
CA LEU A 85 39.17 27.32 -35.61
C LEU A 85 38.74 28.29 -36.71
N ASP A 86 37.59 28.94 -36.51
CA ASP A 86 37.04 29.92 -37.45
C ASP A 86 37.90 31.18 -37.51
N GLU A 87 38.51 31.56 -36.40
CA GLU A 87 39.43 32.73 -36.33
C GLU A 87 40.77 32.49 -36.96
N THR A 88 41.16 31.23 -37.10
CA THR A 88 42.41 30.89 -37.73
C THR A 88 42.23 30.62 -39.21
#